data_06f0f6ebf4ec82478bdacf92dd201384
#
_entry.id   06f0f6ebf4ec82478bdacf92dd201384
#
_cell.length_a   1.000
_cell.length_b   1.000
_cell.length_c   1.000
_cell.angle_alpha   90.00
_cell.angle_beta   90.00
_cell.angle_gamma   90.00
#
_symmetry.space_group_name_H-M   'P 1'
#
loop_
_entity.id
_entity.type
_entity.pdbx_description
1 polymer ?
#
loop_
_entity_poly.entity_id
_entity_poly.type
_entity_poly.pdbx_seq_one_letter_code
_entity_poly.pdbx_strand_id
1 'polypeptide(L)'
;MARDKEFIPEEKIAKALDVFWEKGYNATSMQDLVDAMQINRSSLYNSFGDKHNLFLECLRTYGYLAAQDYESVLKLKDLTPLETLEKIIDVYVTGTIYDCKCCMGMKSSFELAGDDDDVRRIIKQASDRTIGLFTDLLRRAKEQGEISQDKNPAVLAHIIFNGFCGWKQSYIQFKDADLIKEMADYTKRHLKN
;
A
#
# COMPACT_ATOMS: atom_id res chain seq x y z
N MET A 1 -20.68 5.69 -33.72
CA MET A 1 -20.22 4.33 -33.40
C MET A 1 -19.08 4.45 -32.41
N ALA A 2 -19.25 3.98 -31.18
CA ALA A 2 -18.16 3.89 -30.22
C ALA A 2 -17.15 2.87 -30.76
N ARG A 3 -15.90 3.31 -30.96
CA ARG A 3 -14.80 2.45 -31.36
C ARG A 3 -14.54 1.50 -30.19
N ASP A 4 -14.66 0.18 -30.39
CA ASP A 4 -14.33 -0.81 -29.37
C ASP A 4 -12.95 -0.48 -28.77
N LYS A 5 -12.84 -0.56 -27.43
CA LYS A 5 -11.55 -0.42 -26.76
C LYS A 5 -10.65 -1.56 -27.22
N GLU A 6 -9.64 -1.24 -28.02
CA GLU A 6 -8.66 -2.21 -28.57
C GLU A 6 -7.76 -2.85 -27.50
N PHE A 7 -7.98 -2.60 -26.20
CA PHE A 7 -7.14 -3.10 -25.10
C PHE A 7 -7.95 -3.27 -23.80
N ILE A 8 -7.40 -4.09 -22.89
CA ILE A 8 -7.92 -4.31 -21.54
C ILE A 8 -7.42 -3.16 -20.65
N PRO A 9 -8.30 -2.28 -20.12
CA PRO A 9 -7.87 -1.10 -19.35
C PRO A 9 -6.99 -1.45 -18.14
N GLU A 10 -7.31 -2.54 -17.44
CA GLU A 10 -6.59 -3.00 -16.25
C GLU A 10 -5.12 -3.31 -16.53
N GLU A 11 -4.83 -3.96 -17.66
CA GLU A 11 -3.45 -4.24 -18.09
C GLU A 11 -2.67 -2.94 -18.37
N LYS A 12 -3.34 -1.95 -18.95
CA LYS A 12 -2.72 -0.66 -19.24
C LYS A 12 -2.49 0.16 -17.98
N ILE A 13 -3.43 0.12 -17.01
CA ILE A 13 -3.26 0.73 -15.69
C ILE A 13 -2.06 0.12 -14.98
N ALA A 14 -1.85 -1.20 -15.01
CA ALA A 14 -0.69 -1.84 -14.41
C ALA A 14 0.64 -1.31 -14.99
N LYS A 15 0.71 -1.09 -16.31
CA LYS A 15 1.89 -0.51 -16.96
C LYS A 15 2.12 0.95 -16.57
N ALA A 16 1.07 1.75 -16.53
CA ALA A 16 1.15 3.15 -16.08
C ALA A 16 1.53 3.25 -14.59
N LEU A 17 1.00 2.35 -13.76
CA LEU A 17 1.33 2.24 -12.35
C LEU A 17 2.85 2.05 -12.14
N ASP A 18 3.48 1.14 -12.89
CA ASP A 18 4.93 0.91 -12.80
C ASP A 18 5.72 2.20 -13.11
N VAL A 19 5.32 2.95 -14.14
CA VAL A 19 5.98 4.22 -14.52
C VAL A 19 5.84 5.26 -13.40
N PHE A 20 4.61 5.46 -12.90
CA PHE A 20 4.38 6.42 -11.81
C PHE A 20 5.07 6.01 -10.52
N TRP A 21 5.11 4.70 -10.22
CA TRP A 21 5.78 4.19 -9.04
C TRP A 21 7.29 4.45 -9.08
N GLU A 22 7.91 4.24 -10.24
CA GLU A 22 9.34 4.47 -10.43
C GLU A 22 9.68 5.95 -10.44
N LYS A 23 9.05 6.74 -11.33
CA LYS A 23 9.40 8.14 -11.58
C LYS A 23 8.72 9.15 -10.64
N GLY A 24 7.54 8.84 -10.10
CA GLY A 24 6.64 9.81 -9.46
C GLY A 24 5.72 10.51 -10.47
N TYR A 25 4.76 11.27 -9.98
CA TYR A 25 3.81 11.96 -10.82
C TYR A 25 4.45 13.07 -11.65
N ASN A 26 5.20 13.98 -10.99
CA ASN A 26 5.74 15.18 -11.64
C ASN A 26 6.75 14.84 -12.74
N ALA A 27 7.64 13.88 -12.48
CA ALA A 27 8.67 13.47 -13.44
C ALA A 27 8.16 12.54 -14.56
N THR A 28 6.94 12.02 -14.47
CA THR A 28 6.33 11.19 -15.52
C THR A 28 5.76 12.06 -16.63
N SER A 29 6.26 11.90 -17.85
CA SER A 29 5.72 12.56 -19.05
C SER A 29 4.57 11.76 -19.68
N MET A 30 3.76 12.41 -20.52
CA MET A 30 2.75 11.72 -21.33
C MET A 30 3.39 10.72 -22.31
N GLN A 31 4.62 10.99 -22.77
CA GLN A 31 5.34 10.08 -23.66
C GLN A 31 5.76 8.80 -22.93
N ASP A 32 6.26 8.90 -21.70
CA ASP A 32 6.56 7.72 -20.86
C ASP A 32 5.37 6.79 -20.71
N LEU A 33 4.17 7.36 -20.49
CA LEU A 33 2.95 6.59 -20.34
C LEU A 33 2.52 5.92 -21.66
N VAL A 34 2.54 6.65 -22.75
CA VAL A 34 2.23 6.13 -24.10
C VAL A 34 3.14 4.94 -24.42
N ASP A 35 4.45 5.11 -24.20
CA ASP A 35 5.46 4.08 -24.51
C ASP A 35 5.28 2.85 -23.61
N ALA A 36 5.11 3.02 -22.33
CA ALA A 36 4.93 1.92 -21.37
C ALA A 36 3.61 1.16 -21.60
N MET A 37 2.52 1.89 -21.82
CA MET A 37 1.19 1.33 -22.04
C MET A 37 1.03 0.75 -23.46
N GLN A 38 1.93 1.07 -24.39
CA GLN A 38 1.86 0.66 -25.81
C GLN A 38 0.49 0.99 -26.44
N ILE A 39 0.02 2.23 -26.22
CA ILE A 39 -1.17 2.80 -26.84
C ILE A 39 -0.86 4.16 -27.41
N ASN A 40 -1.62 4.62 -28.39
CA ASN A 40 -1.43 5.97 -28.91
C ASN A 40 -2.01 7.02 -27.94
N ARG A 41 -1.54 8.26 -28.09
CA ARG A 41 -1.92 9.37 -27.21
C ARG A 41 -3.43 9.65 -27.22
N SER A 42 -4.07 9.51 -28.39
CA SER A 42 -5.52 9.69 -28.51
C SER A 42 -6.29 8.63 -27.73
N SER A 43 -5.86 7.35 -27.79
CA SER A 43 -6.47 6.27 -27.03
C SER A 43 -6.31 6.46 -25.52
N LEU A 44 -5.16 7.00 -25.07
CA LEU A 44 -4.92 7.31 -23.67
C LEU A 44 -5.94 8.38 -23.19
N TYR A 45 -6.04 9.50 -23.89
CA TYR A 45 -6.98 10.57 -23.54
C TYR A 45 -8.44 10.10 -23.60
N ASN A 46 -8.81 9.31 -24.60
CA ASN A 46 -10.17 8.79 -24.73
C ASN A 46 -10.56 7.81 -23.62
N SER A 47 -9.59 7.05 -23.06
CA SER A 47 -9.88 6.04 -22.06
C SER A 47 -9.75 6.54 -20.64
N PHE A 48 -8.81 7.44 -20.38
CA PHE A 48 -8.45 7.86 -19.02
C PHE A 48 -8.60 9.37 -18.79
N GLY A 49 -8.91 10.14 -19.83
CA GLY A 49 -9.05 11.60 -19.76
C GLY A 49 -7.70 12.31 -19.83
N ASP A 50 -7.00 12.40 -18.71
CA ASP A 50 -5.71 13.09 -18.62
C ASP A 50 -4.71 12.30 -17.73
N LYS A 51 -3.50 12.83 -17.58
CA LYS A 51 -2.45 12.26 -16.75
C LYS A 51 -2.88 12.13 -15.29
N HIS A 52 -3.60 13.13 -14.78
CA HIS A 52 -4.06 13.16 -13.40
C HIS A 52 -5.10 12.06 -13.13
N ASN A 53 -6.11 11.93 -13.96
CA ASN A 53 -7.12 10.88 -13.84
C ASN A 53 -6.51 9.48 -13.94
N LEU A 54 -5.57 9.26 -14.88
CA LEU A 54 -4.84 8.00 -14.98
C LEU A 54 -4.02 7.72 -13.71
N PHE A 55 -3.37 8.74 -13.15
CA PHE A 55 -2.64 8.61 -11.90
C PHE A 55 -3.54 8.24 -10.72
N LEU A 56 -4.72 8.86 -10.61
CA LEU A 56 -5.70 8.50 -9.57
C LEU A 56 -6.16 7.03 -9.69
N GLU A 57 -6.38 6.54 -10.91
CA GLU A 57 -6.69 5.12 -11.12
C GLU A 57 -5.52 4.20 -10.74
N CYS A 58 -4.30 4.56 -11.09
CA CYS A 58 -3.10 3.82 -10.67
C CYS A 58 -2.99 3.79 -9.13
N LEU A 59 -3.25 4.90 -8.47
CA LEU A 59 -3.16 5.01 -7.01
C LEU A 59 -4.24 4.15 -6.30
N ARG A 60 -5.46 4.11 -6.85
CA ARG A 60 -6.53 3.22 -6.37
C ARG A 60 -6.14 1.74 -6.57
N THR A 61 -5.62 1.40 -7.75
CA THR A 61 -5.17 0.04 -8.07
C THR A 61 -4.06 -0.40 -7.13
N TYR A 62 -3.08 0.46 -6.87
CA TYR A 62 -2.02 0.18 -5.91
C TYR A 62 -2.56 -0.12 -4.50
N GLY A 63 -3.47 0.72 -4.00
CA GLY A 63 -4.09 0.51 -2.69
C GLY A 63 -4.91 -0.79 -2.61
N TYR A 64 -5.56 -1.19 -3.70
CA TYR A 64 -6.27 -2.46 -3.79
C TYR A 64 -5.31 -3.65 -3.76
N LEU A 65 -4.25 -3.64 -4.56
CA LEU A 65 -3.25 -4.72 -4.60
C LEU A 65 -2.56 -4.90 -3.23
N ALA A 66 -2.18 -3.80 -2.59
CA ALA A 66 -1.58 -3.85 -1.25
C ALA A 66 -2.52 -4.48 -0.19
N ALA A 67 -3.83 -4.28 -0.32
CA ALA A 67 -4.81 -4.90 0.57
C ALA A 67 -4.97 -6.40 0.33
N GLN A 68 -4.81 -6.90 -0.91
CA GLN A 68 -4.94 -8.32 -1.24
C GLN A 68 -3.90 -9.19 -0.51
N ASP A 69 -2.71 -8.68 -0.26
CA ASP A 69 -1.67 -9.41 0.48
C ASP A 69 -2.17 -9.76 1.90
N TYR A 70 -2.90 -8.84 2.54
CA TYR A 70 -3.47 -9.07 3.87
C TYR A 70 -4.70 -9.98 3.83
N GLU A 71 -5.51 -9.91 2.77
CA GLU A 71 -6.66 -10.79 2.61
C GLU A 71 -6.28 -12.27 2.53
N SER A 72 -5.12 -12.59 2.00
CA SER A 72 -4.61 -13.97 1.95
C SER A 72 -4.39 -14.52 3.36
N VAL A 73 -3.87 -13.69 4.27
CA VAL A 73 -3.66 -14.04 5.68
C VAL A 73 -4.98 -14.19 6.42
N LEU A 74 -5.96 -13.31 6.15
CA LEU A 74 -7.28 -13.37 6.77
C LEU A 74 -8.07 -14.65 6.43
N LYS A 75 -7.72 -15.34 5.35
CA LYS A 75 -8.32 -16.62 4.94
C LYS A 75 -7.70 -17.82 5.65
N LEU A 76 -6.58 -17.66 6.35
CA LEU A 76 -5.98 -18.74 7.15
C LEU A 76 -6.91 -19.07 8.32
N LYS A 77 -7.13 -20.37 8.53
CA LYS A 77 -7.91 -20.88 9.65
C LYS A 77 -6.98 -21.12 10.84
N ASP A 78 -7.57 -21.15 12.02
CA ASP A 78 -6.90 -21.54 13.27
C ASP A 78 -5.84 -20.54 13.80
N LEU A 79 -5.83 -19.30 13.29
CA LEU A 79 -5.03 -18.23 13.87
C LEU A 79 -5.88 -17.39 14.82
N THR A 80 -5.31 -17.03 15.96
CA THR A 80 -5.90 -16.02 16.85
C THR A 80 -5.83 -14.62 16.20
N PRO A 81 -6.57 -13.64 16.69
CA PRO A 81 -6.47 -12.26 16.18
C PRO A 81 -5.04 -11.70 16.22
N LEU A 82 -4.30 -11.95 17.30
CA LEU A 82 -2.92 -11.47 17.41
C LEU A 82 -1.99 -12.22 16.45
N GLU A 83 -2.10 -13.53 16.34
CA GLU A 83 -1.32 -14.34 15.39
C GLU A 83 -1.61 -13.92 13.94
N THR A 84 -2.86 -13.58 13.62
CA THR A 84 -3.23 -13.04 12.31
C THR A 84 -2.50 -11.74 12.02
N LEU A 85 -2.46 -10.81 12.98
CA LEU A 85 -1.74 -9.53 12.83
C LEU A 85 -0.23 -9.75 12.72
N GLU A 86 0.35 -10.63 13.55
CA GLU A 86 1.77 -11.00 13.48
C GLU A 86 2.12 -11.58 12.09
N LYS A 87 1.25 -12.42 11.53
CA LYS A 87 1.44 -12.97 10.19
C LYS A 87 1.36 -11.91 9.09
N ILE A 88 0.47 -10.91 9.22
CA ILE A 88 0.42 -9.77 8.30
C ILE A 88 1.73 -8.97 8.37
N ILE A 89 2.28 -8.76 9.57
CA ILE A 89 3.58 -8.10 9.75
C ILE A 89 4.68 -8.89 9.02
N ASP A 90 4.72 -10.22 9.15
CA ASP A 90 5.71 -11.07 8.49
C ASP A 90 5.61 -11.01 6.96
N VAL A 91 4.38 -11.05 6.41
CA VAL A 91 4.12 -10.89 4.98
C VAL A 91 4.62 -9.53 4.49
N TYR A 92 4.33 -8.46 5.22
CA TYR A 92 4.81 -7.12 4.87
C TYR A 92 6.34 -7.00 4.88
N VAL A 93 6.99 -7.55 5.91
CA VAL A 93 8.48 -7.58 6.02
C VAL A 93 9.08 -8.34 4.85
N THR A 94 8.53 -9.51 4.54
CA THR A 94 8.98 -10.33 3.41
C THR A 94 8.87 -9.55 2.10
N GLY A 95 7.70 -8.97 1.80
CA GLY A 95 7.49 -8.14 0.62
C GLY A 95 8.43 -6.92 0.57
N THR A 96 8.70 -6.30 1.72
CA THR A 96 9.64 -5.16 1.81
C THR A 96 11.06 -5.53 1.41
N ILE A 97 11.53 -6.73 1.80
CA ILE A 97 12.89 -7.21 1.50
C ILE A 97 13.01 -7.62 0.02
N TYR A 98 11.98 -8.24 -0.56
CA TYR A 98 12.00 -8.67 -1.96
C TYR A 98 11.75 -7.53 -2.95
N ASP A 99 10.92 -6.56 -2.60
CA ASP A 99 10.61 -5.40 -3.46
C ASP A 99 11.17 -4.11 -2.89
N CYS A 100 12.26 -3.65 -3.49
CA CYS A 100 12.96 -2.42 -3.08
C CYS A 100 12.25 -1.12 -3.48
N LYS A 101 11.07 -1.18 -4.13
CA LYS A 101 10.34 0.03 -4.52
C LYS A 101 9.76 0.73 -3.27
N CYS A 102 9.85 2.05 -3.24
CA CYS A 102 9.20 2.87 -2.20
C CYS A 102 7.68 2.62 -2.19
N CYS A 103 7.04 2.78 -1.04
CA CYS A 103 5.56 2.79 -0.98
C CYS A 103 5.02 3.92 -1.87
N MET A 104 4.21 3.59 -2.87
CA MET A 104 3.64 4.59 -3.78
C MET A 104 2.76 5.59 -3.02
N GLY A 105 2.00 5.13 -2.02
CA GLY A 105 1.18 6.00 -1.17
C GLY A 105 2.02 7.04 -0.43
N MET A 106 3.16 6.64 0.17
CA MET A 106 4.10 7.58 0.80
C MET A 106 4.67 8.57 -0.19
N LYS A 107 5.19 8.09 -1.33
CA LYS A 107 5.76 8.93 -2.38
C LYS A 107 4.74 9.98 -2.84
N SER A 108 3.52 9.55 -3.12
CA SER A 108 2.43 10.43 -3.54
C SER A 108 1.99 11.40 -2.43
N SER A 109 2.07 11.00 -1.16
CA SER A 109 1.75 11.89 -0.04
C SER A 109 2.70 13.07 0.04
N PHE A 110 3.99 12.83 -0.13
CA PHE A 110 4.99 13.92 -0.10
C PHE A 110 4.99 14.77 -1.37
N GLU A 111 4.65 14.17 -2.52
CA GLU A 111 4.70 14.85 -3.81
C GLU A 111 3.46 15.69 -4.08
N LEU A 112 2.27 15.25 -3.67
CA LEU A 112 1.00 15.82 -4.14
C LEU A 112 -0.04 16.06 -3.05
N ALA A 113 -0.10 15.27 -1.98
CA ALA A 113 -1.25 15.30 -1.07
C ALA A 113 -1.39 16.62 -0.28
N GLY A 114 -0.37 17.48 -0.27
CA GLY A 114 -0.46 18.84 0.28
C GLY A 114 -1.40 19.74 -0.52
N ASP A 115 -1.38 19.60 -1.85
CA ASP A 115 -2.06 20.50 -2.78
C ASP A 115 -3.17 19.82 -3.60
N ASP A 116 -3.31 18.49 -3.49
CA ASP A 116 -4.25 17.68 -4.27
C ASP A 116 -5.20 16.89 -3.35
N ASP A 117 -6.42 17.37 -3.26
CA ASP A 117 -7.47 16.78 -2.42
C ASP A 117 -7.90 15.39 -2.89
N ASP A 118 -7.88 15.10 -4.18
CA ASP A 118 -8.25 13.79 -4.72
C ASP A 118 -7.18 12.75 -4.38
N VAL A 119 -5.92 13.09 -4.54
CA VAL A 119 -4.78 12.25 -4.13
C VAL A 119 -4.84 12.00 -2.62
N ARG A 120 -4.98 13.06 -1.82
CA ARG A 120 -5.09 12.95 -0.36
C ARG A 120 -6.24 12.03 0.06
N ARG A 121 -7.41 12.17 -0.56
CA ARG A 121 -8.59 11.35 -0.27
C ARG A 121 -8.35 9.86 -0.57
N ILE A 122 -7.75 9.53 -1.72
CA ILE A 122 -7.48 8.14 -2.10
C ILE A 122 -6.48 7.50 -1.15
N ILE A 123 -5.38 8.20 -0.82
CA ILE A 123 -4.38 7.71 0.11
C ILE A 123 -4.99 7.51 1.49
N LYS A 124 -5.77 8.48 1.97
CA LYS A 124 -6.46 8.37 3.25
C LYS A 124 -7.40 7.17 3.29
N GLN A 125 -8.20 6.95 2.26
CA GLN A 125 -9.11 5.81 2.19
C GLN A 125 -8.37 4.46 2.24
N ALA A 126 -7.24 4.34 1.55
CA ALA A 126 -6.42 3.13 1.59
C ALA A 126 -5.79 2.91 2.97
N SER A 127 -5.28 3.98 3.60
CA SER A 127 -4.73 3.95 4.95
C SER A 127 -5.78 3.60 5.99
N ASP A 128 -6.97 4.23 5.92
CA ASP A 128 -8.08 3.98 6.85
C ASP A 128 -8.54 2.50 6.82
N ARG A 129 -8.54 1.86 5.64
CA ARG A 129 -8.86 0.43 5.52
C ARG A 129 -7.86 -0.45 6.27
N THR A 130 -6.58 -0.21 6.07
CA THR A 130 -5.52 -1.00 6.71
C THR A 130 -5.49 -0.76 8.22
N ILE A 131 -5.57 0.49 8.66
CA ILE A 131 -5.63 0.86 10.08
C ILE A 131 -6.90 0.28 10.73
N GLY A 132 -8.02 0.32 10.03
CA GLY A 132 -9.29 -0.27 10.50
C GLY A 132 -9.16 -1.77 10.71
N LEU A 133 -8.55 -2.50 9.76
CA LEU A 133 -8.27 -3.93 9.89
C LEU A 133 -7.40 -4.23 11.11
N PHE A 134 -6.30 -3.49 11.29
CA PHE A 134 -5.41 -3.69 12.43
C PHE A 134 -6.11 -3.35 13.76
N THR A 135 -6.92 -2.29 13.77
CA THR A 135 -7.71 -1.91 14.95
C THR A 135 -8.68 -3.01 15.35
N ASP A 136 -9.38 -3.63 14.37
CA ASP A 136 -10.32 -4.73 14.65
C ASP A 136 -9.60 -5.98 15.18
N LEU A 137 -8.49 -6.37 14.58
CA LEU A 137 -7.67 -7.49 15.06
C LEU A 137 -7.17 -7.25 16.49
N LEU A 138 -6.65 -6.05 16.77
CA LEU A 138 -6.16 -5.68 18.11
C LEU A 138 -7.28 -5.58 19.14
N ARG A 139 -8.46 -5.09 18.77
CA ARG A 139 -9.63 -5.07 19.65
C ARG A 139 -10.04 -6.49 20.04
N ARG A 140 -10.13 -7.39 19.07
CA ARG A 140 -10.44 -8.81 19.29
C ARG A 140 -9.37 -9.52 20.11
N ALA A 141 -8.09 -9.25 19.85
CA ALA A 141 -6.98 -9.77 20.66
C ALA A 141 -7.06 -9.30 22.12
N LYS A 142 -7.45 -8.04 22.35
CA LYS A 142 -7.69 -7.50 23.68
C LYS A 142 -8.87 -8.19 24.39
N GLU A 143 -9.98 -8.39 23.69
CA GLU A 143 -11.16 -9.10 24.20
C GLU A 143 -10.83 -10.57 24.58
N GLN A 144 -9.91 -11.21 23.87
CA GLN A 144 -9.44 -12.58 24.13
C GLN A 144 -8.30 -12.65 25.15
N GLY A 145 -7.84 -11.51 25.68
CA GLY A 145 -6.74 -11.47 26.65
C GLY A 145 -5.34 -11.72 26.07
N GLU A 146 -5.17 -11.67 24.75
CA GLU A 146 -3.89 -11.85 24.07
C GLU A 146 -2.98 -10.61 24.21
N ILE A 147 -3.56 -9.44 24.43
CA ILE A 147 -2.84 -8.20 24.73
C ILE A 147 -3.40 -7.55 26.00
N SER A 148 -2.57 -6.74 26.66
CA SER A 148 -2.95 -6.09 27.92
C SER A 148 -4.16 -5.15 27.80
N GLN A 149 -4.97 -5.07 28.86
CA GLN A 149 -6.20 -4.28 28.93
C GLN A 149 -5.96 -2.76 28.94
N ASP A 150 -4.76 -2.30 29.28
CA ASP A 150 -4.37 -0.88 29.27
C ASP A 150 -4.02 -0.37 27.86
N LYS A 151 -3.79 -1.26 26.91
CA LYS A 151 -3.44 -0.89 25.52
C LYS A 151 -4.63 -0.33 24.75
N ASN A 152 -4.35 0.69 23.93
CA ASN A 152 -5.35 1.27 23.02
C ASN A 152 -5.17 0.68 21.61
N PRO A 153 -6.14 -0.16 21.13
CA PRO A 153 -6.05 -0.81 19.81
C PRO A 153 -5.88 0.16 18.64
N ALA A 154 -6.59 1.31 18.68
CA ALA A 154 -6.50 2.28 17.58
C ALA A 154 -5.12 2.93 17.51
N VAL A 155 -4.52 3.29 18.66
CA VAL A 155 -3.18 3.87 18.71
C VAL A 155 -2.13 2.84 18.25
N LEU A 156 -2.23 1.58 18.71
CA LEU A 156 -1.35 0.51 18.27
C LEU A 156 -1.44 0.25 16.78
N ALA A 157 -2.65 0.26 16.20
CA ALA A 157 -2.86 0.11 14.77
C ALA A 157 -2.12 1.20 13.96
N HIS A 158 -2.18 2.45 14.40
CA HIS A 158 -1.43 3.55 13.81
C HIS A 158 0.09 3.37 13.96
N ILE A 159 0.57 2.91 15.12
CA ILE A 159 2.00 2.65 15.34
C ILE A 159 2.50 1.57 14.37
N ILE A 160 1.76 0.46 14.21
CA ILE A 160 2.12 -0.62 13.30
C ILE A 160 2.09 -0.14 11.85
N PHE A 161 1.05 0.58 11.45
CA PHE A 161 0.93 1.13 10.10
C PHE A 161 2.08 2.09 9.75
N ASN A 162 2.44 2.98 10.68
CA ASN A 162 3.59 3.87 10.52
C ASN A 162 4.92 3.09 10.55
N GLY A 163 4.98 2.01 11.34
CA GLY A 163 6.11 1.06 11.33
C GLY A 163 6.35 0.48 9.94
N PHE A 164 5.30 0.06 9.23
CA PHE A 164 5.41 -0.43 7.86
C PHE A 164 6.08 0.58 6.93
N CYS A 165 5.65 1.83 6.99
CA CYS A 165 6.26 2.91 6.21
C CYS A 165 7.74 3.12 6.60
N GLY A 166 8.04 3.15 7.89
CA GLY A 166 9.39 3.34 8.41
C GLY A 166 10.33 2.19 8.08
N TRP A 167 9.87 0.94 8.18
CA TRP A 167 10.68 -0.24 7.82
C TRP A 167 11.03 -0.26 6.34
N LYS A 168 10.06 0.07 5.47
CA LYS A 168 10.33 0.19 4.03
C LYS A 168 11.36 1.28 3.73
N GLN A 169 11.23 2.44 4.37
CA GLN A 169 12.19 3.55 4.28
C GLN A 169 13.59 3.11 4.75
N SER A 170 13.68 2.45 5.91
CA SER A 170 14.93 1.95 6.46
C SER A 170 15.58 0.93 5.52
N TYR A 171 14.80 0.00 4.96
CA TYR A 171 15.35 -0.97 4.01
C TYR A 171 15.88 -0.33 2.73
N ILE A 172 15.21 0.70 2.21
CA ILE A 172 15.69 1.44 1.04
C ILE A 172 17.06 2.10 1.33
N GLN A 173 17.22 2.67 2.54
CA GLN A 173 18.43 3.40 2.93
C GLN A 173 19.60 2.48 3.30
N PHE A 174 19.35 1.47 4.12
CA PHE A 174 20.39 0.68 4.77
C PHE A 174 20.63 -0.68 4.09
N LYS A 175 19.65 -1.19 3.32
CA LYS A 175 19.70 -2.51 2.68
C LYS A 175 19.97 -3.67 3.66
N ASP A 176 19.59 -3.48 4.92
CA ASP A 176 19.79 -4.44 5.99
C ASP A 176 18.47 -5.18 6.27
N ALA A 177 18.36 -6.39 5.74
CA ALA A 177 17.18 -7.24 5.91
C ALA A 177 17.02 -7.74 7.35
N ASP A 178 18.11 -7.97 8.05
CA ASP A 178 18.07 -8.52 9.42
C ASP A 178 17.63 -7.43 10.39
N LEU A 179 18.06 -6.18 10.20
CA LEU A 179 17.54 -5.04 10.96
C LEU A 179 16.02 -4.91 10.81
N ILE A 180 15.48 -5.05 9.60
CA ILE A 180 14.03 -4.93 9.38
C ILE A 180 13.26 -6.05 10.10
N LYS A 181 13.75 -7.29 10.03
CA LYS A 181 13.17 -8.42 10.75
C LYS A 181 13.21 -8.18 12.27
N GLU A 182 14.34 -7.70 12.79
CA GLU A 182 14.48 -7.42 14.23
C GLU A 182 13.52 -6.32 14.70
N MET A 183 13.35 -5.24 13.93
CA MET A 183 12.38 -4.18 14.22
C MET A 183 10.94 -4.73 14.26
N ALA A 184 10.58 -5.58 13.31
CA ALA A 184 9.27 -6.23 13.28
C ALA A 184 9.07 -7.17 14.47
N ASP A 185 10.05 -8.00 14.80
CA ASP A 185 10.00 -8.90 15.94
C ASP A 185 9.95 -8.15 17.28
N TYR A 186 10.67 -7.02 17.38
CA TYR A 186 10.56 -6.13 18.53
C TYR A 186 9.13 -5.59 18.68
N THR A 187 8.53 -5.15 17.59
CA THR A 187 7.13 -4.68 17.57
C THR A 187 6.18 -5.78 18.03
N LYS A 188 6.27 -7.01 17.46
CA LYS A 188 5.43 -8.15 17.83
C LYS A 188 5.55 -8.50 19.32
N ARG A 189 6.77 -8.53 19.88
CA ARG A 189 6.98 -8.78 21.32
C ARG A 189 6.29 -7.74 22.20
N HIS A 190 6.29 -6.46 21.80
CA HIS A 190 5.66 -5.37 22.57
C HIS A 190 4.13 -5.31 22.41
N LEU A 191 3.55 -6.06 21.48
CA LEU A 191 2.10 -6.24 21.44
C LEU A 191 1.60 -7.15 22.57
N LYS A 192 2.38 -8.17 22.96
CA LYS A 192 2.02 -9.16 24.00
C LYS A 192 2.17 -8.66 25.44
N ASN A 193 3.14 -7.76 25.67
CA ASN A 193 3.52 -7.30 27.02
C ASN A 193 2.82 -6.02 27.45
#